data_000d96810c9fc37f736dbf7dea9490f2
#
_entry.id   000d96810c9fc37f736dbf7dea9490f2
#
_cell.length_a   1.000
_cell.length_b   1.000
_cell.length_c   1.000
_cell.angle_alpha   90.00
_cell.angle_beta   90.00
_cell.angle_gamma   90.00
#
_symmetry.space_group_name_H-M   'P 1'
#
loop_
_entity.id
_entity.type
_entity.pdbx_description
1 polymer ?
#
loop_
_entity_poly.entity_id
_entity_poly.type
_entity_poly.pdbx_seq_one_letter_code
_entity_poly.pdbx_strand_id
1 'polypeptide(L)'
;MSKLTAPNLSRIQDLADEVAKELQRSVEVTTPSINVIAASAQLGAIDSHRAASILDRTPPPEPIPWMLSFGIQDSTVLVRLPANEDYGMLPRVVVPLRRGADLVGHVWIIDEPALSDAALSSVAPQLNTLTQLVDERDAPLAARAQVLGDLARDILAGDESALAAARERDFLPRDGELLIHRIDVDGDLMQLAIELARPLRRRPFLAMDSHDSLVIIESPRDAEDTKVLIEAVVSAALTAGTAIGARGSAPTARRARFMADVARLTGQEAMDWVLAGAWRALLGWDLSPATVRALSPDVGLLLDDERNSYWETLLVYFEHARNVSDTAAALYIHRATLHYRLDRVREILGAQALDDGWRCAALHVALKLHAALNRRYNLSS
;
A
#
# COMPACT_ATOMS: atom_id res chain seq x y z
N MET A 1 -5.93 -29.57 12.83
CA MET A 1 -5.00 -29.08 11.77
C MET A 1 -5.23 -29.92 10.51
N SER A 2 -6.06 -29.44 9.62
CA SER A 2 -6.47 -30.20 8.42
C SER A 2 -5.46 -29.97 7.29
N LYS A 3 -4.93 -31.06 6.74
CA LYS A 3 -4.09 -31.12 5.54
C LYS A 3 -4.96 -30.89 4.28
N LEU A 4 -5.54 -29.70 4.12
CA LEU A 4 -6.52 -29.41 3.05
C LEU A 4 -5.92 -28.78 1.79
N THR A 5 -4.60 -28.67 1.65
CA THR A 5 -3.98 -27.95 0.52
C THR A 5 -3.17 -28.81 -0.46
N ALA A 6 -2.92 -30.07 -0.17
CA ALA A 6 -2.10 -30.91 -1.04
C ALA A 6 -2.82 -31.44 -2.30
N PRO A 7 -4.08 -31.94 -2.26
CA PRO A 7 -4.68 -32.59 -3.44
C PRO A 7 -5.04 -31.61 -4.57
N ASN A 8 -5.47 -30.38 -4.28
CA ASN A 8 -5.87 -29.44 -5.34
C ASN A 8 -4.69 -28.86 -6.09
N LEU A 9 -3.56 -28.60 -5.41
CA LEU A 9 -2.34 -28.10 -6.06
C LEU A 9 -1.75 -29.09 -7.04
N SER A 10 -1.70 -30.40 -6.67
CA SER A 10 -1.26 -31.45 -7.57
C SER A 10 -2.15 -31.53 -8.81
N ARG A 11 -3.47 -31.42 -8.63
CA ARG A 11 -4.42 -31.50 -9.74
C ARG A 11 -4.39 -30.27 -10.66
N ILE A 12 -4.14 -29.07 -10.12
CA ILE A 12 -3.89 -27.87 -10.95
C ILE A 12 -2.61 -28.05 -11.78
N GLN A 13 -1.55 -28.59 -11.17
CA GLN A 13 -0.31 -28.89 -11.87
C GLN A 13 -0.54 -29.91 -12.99
N ASP A 14 -1.24 -31.03 -12.69
CA ASP A 14 -1.53 -32.07 -13.68
C ASP A 14 -2.31 -31.51 -14.88
N LEU A 15 -3.31 -30.66 -14.64
CA LEU A 15 -4.08 -30.01 -15.69
C LEU A 15 -3.25 -28.99 -16.50
N ALA A 16 -2.36 -28.25 -15.86
CA ALA A 16 -1.44 -27.37 -16.57
C ALA A 16 -0.53 -28.17 -17.51
N ASP A 17 -0.06 -29.33 -17.06
CA ASP A 17 0.74 -30.25 -17.87
C ASP A 17 -0.08 -30.89 -19.01
N GLU A 18 -1.36 -31.24 -18.79
CA GLU A 18 -2.27 -31.73 -19.83
C GLU A 18 -2.49 -30.68 -20.93
N VAL A 19 -2.81 -29.44 -20.55
CA VAL A 19 -2.98 -28.32 -21.50
C VAL A 19 -1.69 -28.06 -22.27
N ALA A 20 -0.55 -28.07 -21.58
CA ALA A 20 0.75 -27.88 -22.23
C ALA A 20 1.05 -28.97 -23.24
N LYS A 21 0.74 -30.23 -22.92
CA LYS A 21 0.93 -31.38 -23.78
C LYS A 21 0.00 -31.36 -24.99
N GLU A 22 -1.25 -30.97 -24.80
CA GLU A 22 -2.22 -30.85 -25.90
C GLU A 22 -1.82 -29.75 -26.88
N LEU A 23 -1.41 -28.60 -26.37
CA LEU A 23 -1.00 -27.44 -27.18
C LEU A 23 0.46 -27.51 -27.66
N GLN A 24 1.27 -28.39 -27.09
CA GLN A 24 2.73 -28.46 -27.32
C GLN A 24 3.38 -27.07 -26.95
N ARG A 25 2.93 -26.46 -25.88
CA ARG A 25 3.38 -25.15 -25.42
C ARG A 25 3.57 -25.13 -23.89
N SER A 26 4.47 -24.29 -23.43
CA SER A 26 4.63 -24.02 -22.02
C SER A 26 3.43 -23.23 -21.47
N VAL A 27 2.86 -23.71 -20.37
CA VAL A 27 1.66 -23.17 -19.73
C VAL A 27 1.99 -22.77 -18.28
N GLU A 28 1.46 -21.65 -17.85
CA GLU A 28 1.56 -21.18 -16.47
C GLU A 28 0.19 -20.75 -15.97
N VAL A 29 -0.17 -21.16 -14.77
CA VAL A 29 -1.39 -20.76 -14.09
C VAL A 29 -1.01 -19.80 -12.97
N THR A 30 -1.65 -18.64 -12.95
CA THR A 30 -1.36 -17.59 -11.96
C THR A 30 -2.62 -17.15 -11.21
N THR A 31 -2.41 -16.47 -10.08
CA THR A 31 -3.43 -15.67 -9.40
C THR A 31 -3.83 -14.46 -10.25
N PRO A 32 -4.89 -13.71 -9.89
CA PRO A 32 -5.19 -12.42 -10.52
C PRO A 32 -4.00 -11.44 -10.49
N SER A 33 -3.19 -11.43 -9.43
CA SER A 33 -1.95 -10.63 -9.32
C SER A 33 -0.73 -11.24 -9.97
N ILE A 34 -0.93 -12.17 -10.89
CA ILE A 34 0.14 -12.77 -11.70
C ILE A 34 1.16 -13.61 -10.87
N ASN A 35 0.83 -14.01 -9.64
CA ASN A 35 1.69 -14.92 -8.88
C ASN A 35 1.50 -16.38 -9.32
N VAL A 36 2.60 -17.11 -9.52
CA VAL A 36 2.58 -18.48 -10.06
C VAL A 36 1.93 -19.47 -9.09
N ILE A 37 0.89 -20.16 -9.57
CA ILE A 37 0.22 -21.27 -8.89
C ILE A 37 0.81 -22.59 -9.34
N ALA A 38 0.91 -22.78 -10.65
CA ALA A 38 1.47 -23.95 -11.30
C ALA A 38 2.14 -23.56 -12.62
N ALA A 39 3.17 -24.27 -12.99
CA ALA A 39 3.84 -24.14 -14.28
C ALA A 39 4.07 -25.54 -14.87
N SER A 40 3.68 -25.74 -16.11
CA SER A 40 3.85 -27.00 -16.80
C SER A 40 5.32 -27.34 -17.05
N ALA A 41 5.58 -28.60 -17.41
CA ALA A 41 6.79 -28.97 -18.08
C ALA A 41 7.01 -28.09 -19.33
N GLN A 42 8.26 -27.80 -19.63
CA GLN A 42 8.60 -26.91 -20.73
C GLN A 42 8.45 -27.64 -22.05
N LEU A 43 7.45 -27.23 -22.84
CA LEU A 43 7.18 -27.70 -24.18
C LEU A 43 7.21 -26.50 -25.13
N GLY A 44 7.86 -26.70 -26.30
CA GLY A 44 7.99 -25.63 -27.30
C GLY A 44 8.99 -24.53 -26.90
N ALA A 45 8.75 -23.31 -27.38
CA ALA A 45 9.60 -22.16 -27.11
C ALA A 45 9.52 -21.74 -25.63
N ILE A 46 10.63 -21.22 -25.11
CA ILE A 46 10.72 -20.64 -23.78
C ILE A 46 11.51 -19.34 -23.87
N ASP A 47 11.14 -18.37 -23.06
CA ASP A 47 11.83 -17.09 -22.93
C ASP A 47 12.44 -16.91 -21.53
N SER A 48 13.29 -15.89 -21.38
CA SER A 48 13.99 -15.60 -20.14
C SER A 48 13.03 -15.21 -19.02
N HIS A 49 11.95 -14.49 -19.32
CA HIS A 49 10.92 -14.13 -18.35
C HIS A 49 10.22 -15.37 -17.78
N ARG A 50 9.84 -16.34 -18.64
CA ARG A 50 9.23 -17.60 -18.19
C ARG A 50 10.20 -18.43 -17.36
N ALA A 51 11.48 -18.49 -17.76
CA ALA A 51 12.50 -19.20 -17.01
C ALA A 51 12.66 -18.61 -15.60
N ALA A 52 12.72 -17.28 -15.46
CA ALA A 52 12.79 -16.59 -14.17
C ALA A 52 11.54 -16.85 -13.32
N SER A 53 10.33 -16.69 -13.90
CA SER A 53 9.05 -16.98 -13.21
C SER A 53 9.02 -18.37 -12.57
N ILE A 54 9.51 -19.39 -13.27
CA ILE A 54 9.51 -20.77 -12.80
C ILE A 54 10.53 -20.97 -11.67
N LEU A 55 11.74 -20.43 -11.83
CA LEU A 55 12.82 -20.57 -10.86
C LEU A 55 12.49 -19.90 -9.53
N ASP A 56 11.98 -18.68 -9.59
CA ASP A 56 11.69 -17.86 -8.40
C ASP A 56 10.27 -18.06 -7.88
N ARG A 57 9.42 -18.78 -8.63
CA ARG A 57 7.97 -18.90 -8.39
C ARG A 57 7.24 -17.56 -8.27
N THR A 58 7.84 -16.53 -8.81
CA THR A 58 7.34 -15.16 -8.84
C THR A 58 7.83 -14.54 -10.14
N PRO A 59 6.97 -13.94 -10.95
CA PRO A 59 7.40 -13.28 -12.17
C PRO A 59 8.28 -12.06 -11.83
N PRO A 60 9.25 -11.71 -12.68
CA PRO A 60 9.92 -10.43 -12.59
C PRO A 60 8.90 -9.29 -12.55
N PRO A 61 9.04 -8.30 -11.64
CA PRO A 61 8.02 -7.26 -11.47
C PRO A 61 7.99 -6.23 -12.61
N GLU A 62 9.10 -6.02 -13.31
CA GLU A 62 9.26 -4.94 -14.28
C GLU A 62 8.27 -5.00 -15.46
N PRO A 63 7.94 -6.17 -16.06
CA PRO A 63 6.99 -6.25 -17.16
C PRO A 63 5.52 -6.24 -16.73
N ILE A 64 5.21 -6.36 -15.41
CA ILE A 64 3.82 -6.45 -14.94
C ILE A 64 2.97 -5.25 -15.37
N PRO A 65 3.38 -3.98 -15.20
CA PRO A 65 2.59 -2.83 -15.66
C PRO A 65 2.30 -2.87 -17.17
N TRP A 66 3.28 -3.31 -17.97
CA TRP A 66 3.09 -3.47 -19.40
C TRP A 66 2.08 -4.58 -19.70
N MET A 67 2.15 -5.73 -19.06
CA MET A 67 1.16 -6.81 -19.24
C MET A 67 -0.25 -6.36 -18.87
N LEU A 68 -0.41 -5.62 -17.76
CA LEU A 68 -1.68 -5.08 -17.29
C LEU A 68 -2.29 -4.06 -18.26
N SER A 69 -1.47 -3.31 -19.00
CA SER A 69 -1.95 -2.30 -19.97
C SER A 69 -2.79 -2.90 -21.12
N PHE A 70 -2.73 -4.23 -21.33
CA PHE A 70 -3.58 -4.94 -22.30
C PHE A 70 -4.97 -5.27 -21.76
N GLY A 71 -5.34 -4.82 -20.55
CA GLY A 71 -6.67 -5.03 -19.98
C GLY A 71 -6.96 -6.47 -19.57
N ILE A 72 -5.93 -7.27 -19.25
CA ILE A 72 -6.08 -8.69 -18.88
C ILE A 72 -6.89 -8.90 -17.61
N GLN A 73 -6.95 -7.91 -16.73
CA GLN A 73 -7.73 -7.95 -15.47
C GLN A 73 -9.25 -7.91 -15.73
N ASP A 74 -9.66 -7.08 -16.68
CA ASP A 74 -11.07 -6.81 -16.95
C ASP A 74 -11.62 -7.67 -18.09
N SER A 75 -10.74 -8.27 -18.89
CA SER A 75 -11.15 -9.06 -20.04
C SER A 75 -11.95 -10.30 -19.62
N THR A 76 -13.04 -10.55 -20.35
CA THR A 76 -13.83 -11.79 -20.27
C THR A 76 -13.47 -12.80 -21.33
N VAL A 77 -12.60 -12.43 -22.26
CA VAL A 77 -12.11 -13.25 -23.36
C VAL A 77 -10.59 -13.34 -23.30
N LEU A 78 -10.01 -14.30 -24.03
CA LEU A 78 -8.55 -14.39 -24.12
C LEU A 78 -7.95 -13.10 -24.70
N VAL A 79 -6.76 -12.74 -24.22
CA VAL A 79 -5.99 -11.59 -24.68
C VAL A 79 -4.66 -12.08 -25.27
N ARG A 80 -4.28 -11.56 -26.43
CA ARG A 80 -2.98 -11.85 -27.04
C ARG A 80 -2.02 -10.69 -26.78
N LEU A 81 -0.91 -10.97 -26.13
CA LEU A 81 0.16 -10.03 -25.89
C LEU A 81 1.25 -10.24 -26.97
N PRO A 82 1.75 -9.16 -27.60
CA PRO A 82 2.86 -9.25 -28.53
C PRO A 82 4.17 -9.63 -27.80
N ALA A 83 5.20 -9.97 -28.57
CA ALA A 83 6.54 -10.05 -28.02
C ALA A 83 6.98 -8.70 -27.44
N ASN A 84 7.83 -8.75 -26.44
CA ASN A 84 8.49 -7.57 -25.89
C ASN A 84 9.98 -7.88 -25.67
N GLU A 85 10.82 -7.32 -26.53
CA GLU A 85 12.26 -7.55 -26.53
C GLU A 85 12.94 -6.95 -25.30
N ASP A 86 12.43 -5.82 -24.80
CA ASP A 86 13.00 -5.13 -23.62
C ASP A 86 12.93 -6.02 -22.37
N TYR A 87 11.91 -6.87 -22.28
CA TYR A 87 11.72 -7.80 -21.17
C TYR A 87 12.06 -9.26 -21.54
N GLY A 88 12.58 -9.50 -22.74
CA GLY A 88 12.89 -10.84 -23.22
C GLY A 88 11.67 -11.77 -23.26
N MET A 89 10.50 -11.23 -23.62
CA MET A 89 9.22 -11.94 -23.62
C MET A 89 8.79 -12.30 -25.03
N LEU A 90 8.48 -13.58 -25.25
CA LEU A 90 7.79 -14.09 -26.45
C LEU A 90 6.30 -13.72 -26.42
N PRO A 91 5.61 -13.74 -27.59
CA PRO A 91 4.16 -13.52 -27.64
C PRO A 91 3.41 -14.50 -26.74
N ARG A 92 2.29 -14.07 -26.16
CA ARG A 92 1.51 -14.89 -25.22
C ARG A 92 0.02 -14.77 -25.46
N VAL A 93 -0.67 -15.89 -25.25
CA VAL A 93 -2.11 -15.91 -25.01
C VAL A 93 -2.33 -15.92 -23.51
N VAL A 94 -3.15 -15.02 -23.02
CA VAL A 94 -3.61 -14.95 -21.63
C VAL A 94 -5.09 -15.27 -21.60
N VAL A 95 -5.45 -16.36 -20.93
CA VAL A 95 -6.85 -16.76 -20.76
C VAL A 95 -7.27 -16.40 -19.33
N PRO A 96 -8.25 -15.49 -19.14
CA PRO A 96 -8.76 -15.18 -17.83
C PRO A 96 -9.58 -16.36 -17.30
N LEU A 97 -9.28 -16.80 -16.10
CA LEU A 97 -10.10 -17.76 -15.36
C LEU A 97 -11.13 -16.99 -14.53
N ARG A 98 -12.43 -17.14 -14.87
CA ARG A 98 -13.49 -16.35 -14.20
C ARG A 98 -14.62 -17.23 -13.66
N ARG A 99 -15.11 -16.86 -12.48
CA ARG A 99 -16.35 -17.36 -11.89
C ARG A 99 -17.40 -16.24 -11.92
N GLY A 100 -18.26 -16.26 -12.94
CA GLY A 100 -19.16 -15.14 -13.20
C GLY A 100 -18.41 -13.86 -13.53
N ALA A 101 -18.57 -12.81 -12.74
CA ALA A 101 -17.83 -11.56 -12.90
C ALA A 101 -16.43 -11.61 -12.27
N ASP A 102 -16.20 -12.49 -11.30
CA ASP A 102 -14.97 -12.53 -10.52
C ASP A 102 -13.82 -13.17 -11.30
N LEU A 103 -12.69 -12.48 -11.38
CA LEU A 103 -11.45 -13.01 -11.90
C LEU A 103 -10.76 -13.85 -10.82
N VAL A 104 -10.56 -15.15 -11.06
CA VAL A 104 -9.91 -16.07 -10.10
C VAL A 104 -8.46 -16.38 -10.45
N GLY A 105 -8.02 -16.06 -11.66
CA GLY A 105 -6.66 -16.27 -12.10
C GLY A 105 -6.48 -16.11 -13.60
N HIS A 106 -5.28 -16.45 -14.09
CA HIS A 106 -4.98 -16.46 -15.51
C HIS A 106 -4.25 -17.73 -15.91
N VAL A 107 -4.44 -18.16 -17.15
CA VAL A 107 -3.58 -19.14 -17.82
C VAL A 107 -2.77 -18.43 -18.90
N TRP A 108 -1.45 -18.55 -18.80
CA TRP A 108 -0.48 -17.92 -19.70
C TRP A 108 0.14 -19.00 -20.59
N ILE A 109 0.02 -18.83 -21.91
CA ILE A 109 0.51 -19.77 -22.91
C ILE A 109 1.46 -19.01 -23.83
N ILE A 110 2.65 -19.55 -24.09
CA ILE A 110 3.56 -18.96 -25.08
C ILE A 110 2.98 -19.21 -26.47
N ASP A 111 2.81 -18.13 -27.24
CA ASP A 111 2.10 -18.13 -28.54
C ASP A 111 3.08 -18.08 -29.74
N GLU A 112 4.16 -18.87 -29.65
CA GLU A 112 5.20 -18.92 -30.69
C GLU A 112 5.49 -20.38 -31.10
N PRO A 113 5.20 -20.76 -32.36
CA PRO A 113 4.40 -20.05 -33.35
C PRO A 113 2.93 -19.90 -32.91
N ALA A 114 2.22 -18.91 -33.48
CA ALA A 114 0.87 -18.53 -33.05
C ALA A 114 -0.11 -19.72 -33.09
N LEU A 115 -0.87 -19.87 -31.98
CA LEU A 115 -1.91 -20.89 -31.83
C LEU A 115 -3.18 -20.49 -32.59
N SER A 116 -3.80 -21.44 -33.26
CA SER A 116 -5.11 -21.24 -33.87
C SER A 116 -6.22 -21.22 -32.82
N ASP A 117 -7.34 -20.57 -33.13
CA ASP A 117 -8.51 -20.55 -32.23
C ASP A 117 -9.09 -21.96 -32.02
N ALA A 118 -8.95 -22.86 -33.01
CA ALA A 118 -9.34 -24.26 -32.88
C ALA A 118 -8.48 -25.00 -31.84
N ALA A 119 -7.16 -24.76 -31.83
CA ALA A 119 -6.27 -25.32 -30.82
C ALA A 119 -6.58 -24.79 -29.41
N LEU A 120 -6.87 -23.50 -29.25
CA LEU A 120 -7.26 -22.93 -27.96
C LEU A 120 -8.63 -23.47 -27.52
N SER A 121 -9.55 -23.71 -28.45
CA SER A 121 -10.87 -24.29 -28.14
C SER A 121 -10.79 -25.76 -27.71
N SER A 122 -9.79 -26.53 -28.18
CA SER A 122 -9.65 -27.96 -27.79
C SER A 122 -9.36 -28.14 -26.30
N VAL A 123 -8.73 -27.16 -25.64
CA VAL A 123 -8.39 -27.18 -24.20
C VAL A 123 -9.41 -26.51 -23.31
N ALA A 124 -10.54 -26.01 -23.85
CA ALA A 124 -11.57 -25.34 -23.09
C ALA A 124 -12.11 -26.17 -21.90
N PRO A 125 -12.30 -27.51 -21.99
CA PRO A 125 -12.71 -28.32 -20.85
C PRO A 125 -11.72 -28.28 -19.68
N GLN A 126 -10.42 -28.34 -19.98
CA GLN A 126 -9.34 -28.25 -18.99
C GLN A 126 -9.29 -26.88 -18.34
N LEU A 127 -9.44 -25.80 -19.13
CA LEU A 127 -9.47 -24.43 -18.63
C LEU A 127 -10.67 -24.20 -17.69
N ASN A 128 -11.84 -24.76 -18.00
CA ASN A 128 -13.01 -24.70 -17.11
C ASN A 128 -12.75 -25.42 -15.80
N THR A 129 -12.10 -26.59 -15.85
CA THR A 129 -11.74 -27.35 -14.63
C THR A 129 -10.67 -26.62 -13.83
N LEU A 130 -9.68 -25.98 -14.49
CA LEU A 130 -8.70 -25.12 -13.83
C LEU A 130 -9.38 -23.96 -13.10
N THR A 131 -10.36 -23.32 -13.74
CA THR A 131 -11.14 -22.24 -13.10
C THR A 131 -11.76 -22.70 -11.79
N GLN A 132 -12.42 -23.86 -11.77
CA GLN A 132 -13.05 -24.41 -10.56
C GLN A 132 -12.01 -24.74 -9.48
N LEU A 133 -10.92 -25.40 -9.83
CA LEU A 133 -9.88 -25.79 -8.88
C LEU A 133 -9.12 -24.59 -8.29
N VAL A 134 -8.86 -23.55 -9.09
CA VAL A 134 -8.23 -22.31 -8.61
C VAL A 134 -9.16 -21.58 -7.67
N ASP A 135 -10.44 -21.47 -8.00
CA ASP A 135 -11.47 -20.90 -7.12
C ASP A 135 -11.61 -21.68 -5.80
N GLU A 136 -11.75 -23.01 -5.87
CA GLU A 136 -11.84 -23.87 -4.67
C GLU A 136 -10.59 -23.79 -3.79
N ARG A 137 -9.41 -23.57 -4.38
CA ARG A 137 -8.17 -23.37 -3.63
C ARG A 137 -8.20 -22.12 -2.78
N ASP A 138 -8.75 -21.03 -3.31
CA ASP A 138 -8.73 -19.70 -2.69
C ASP A 138 -10.00 -19.43 -1.86
N ALA A 139 -11.10 -20.14 -2.10
CA ALA A 139 -12.36 -20.02 -1.33
C ALA A 139 -12.18 -20.20 0.20
N PRO A 140 -11.40 -21.17 0.72
CA PRO A 140 -11.13 -21.25 2.15
C PRO A 140 -10.30 -20.07 2.68
N LEU A 141 -9.42 -19.50 1.85
CA LEU A 141 -8.63 -18.33 2.22
C LEU A 141 -9.50 -17.07 2.25
N ALA A 142 -10.40 -16.91 1.27
CA ALA A 142 -11.37 -15.82 1.23
C ALA A 142 -12.35 -15.89 2.42
N ALA A 143 -12.91 -17.08 2.71
CA ALA A 143 -13.78 -17.27 3.86
C ALA A 143 -13.05 -17.01 5.19
N ARG A 144 -11.80 -17.44 5.31
CA ARG A 144 -10.95 -17.14 6.47
C ARG A 144 -10.63 -15.65 6.57
N ALA A 145 -10.30 -15.00 5.46
CA ALA A 145 -10.04 -13.56 5.41
C ALA A 145 -11.28 -12.77 5.84
N GLN A 146 -12.48 -13.19 5.42
CA GLN A 146 -13.73 -12.58 5.85
C GLN A 146 -13.92 -12.67 7.38
N VAL A 147 -13.76 -13.85 7.96
CA VAL A 147 -13.89 -14.05 9.42
C VAL A 147 -12.83 -13.25 10.19
N LEU A 148 -11.60 -13.22 9.70
CA LEU A 148 -10.53 -12.44 10.33
C LEU A 148 -10.77 -10.93 10.16
N GLY A 149 -11.32 -10.51 9.02
CA GLY A 149 -11.70 -9.13 8.75
C GLY A 149 -12.83 -8.66 9.66
N ASP A 150 -13.86 -9.46 9.86
CA ASP A 150 -14.95 -9.13 10.78
C ASP A 150 -14.43 -9.01 12.21
N LEU A 151 -13.60 -9.97 12.66
CA LEU A 151 -12.96 -9.92 13.97
C LEU A 151 -12.06 -8.69 14.14
N ALA A 152 -11.28 -8.34 13.14
CA ALA A 152 -10.45 -7.14 13.15
C ALA A 152 -11.29 -5.87 13.25
N ARG A 153 -12.41 -5.80 12.53
CA ARG A 153 -13.34 -4.66 12.57
C ARG A 153 -13.91 -4.43 13.95
N ASP A 154 -14.39 -5.50 14.60
CA ASP A 154 -14.95 -5.44 15.95
C ASP A 154 -13.89 -5.01 16.97
N ILE A 155 -12.68 -5.54 16.86
CA ILE A 155 -11.53 -5.11 17.68
C ILE A 155 -11.24 -3.61 17.49
N LEU A 156 -11.21 -3.13 16.25
CA LEU A 156 -10.93 -1.71 15.94
C LEU A 156 -12.06 -0.78 16.40
N ALA A 157 -13.29 -1.31 16.49
CA ALA A 157 -14.43 -0.61 17.11
C ALA A 157 -14.35 -0.57 18.65
N GLY A 158 -13.45 -1.35 19.25
CA GLY A 158 -13.23 -1.38 20.70
C GLY A 158 -13.96 -2.50 21.42
N ASP A 159 -14.39 -3.56 20.69
CA ASP A 159 -15.00 -4.72 21.31
C ASP A 159 -13.93 -5.58 22.01
N GLU A 160 -13.97 -5.56 23.36
CA GLU A 160 -13.04 -6.34 24.18
C GLU A 160 -13.29 -7.85 24.08
N SER A 161 -14.53 -8.27 23.76
CA SER A 161 -14.84 -9.69 23.58
C SER A 161 -14.22 -10.24 22.30
N ALA A 162 -14.22 -9.45 21.22
CA ALA A 162 -13.55 -9.77 19.97
C ALA A 162 -12.03 -9.87 20.16
N LEU A 163 -11.45 -8.93 20.94
CA LEU A 163 -10.03 -8.98 21.27
C LEU A 163 -9.66 -10.22 22.09
N ALA A 164 -10.48 -10.59 23.09
CA ALA A 164 -10.29 -11.80 23.86
C ALA A 164 -10.36 -13.06 22.98
N ALA A 165 -11.37 -13.13 22.11
CA ALA A 165 -11.54 -14.25 21.16
C ALA A 165 -10.36 -14.37 20.18
N ALA A 166 -9.78 -13.25 19.73
CA ALA A 166 -8.59 -13.25 18.86
C ALA A 166 -7.36 -13.81 19.61
N ARG A 167 -7.20 -13.45 20.87
CA ARG A 167 -6.12 -13.94 21.74
C ARG A 167 -6.24 -15.41 22.08
N GLU A 168 -7.46 -15.87 22.39
CA GLU A 168 -7.74 -17.30 22.66
C GLU A 168 -7.46 -18.21 21.43
N ARG A 169 -7.69 -17.67 20.23
CA ARG A 169 -7.46 -18.38 18.96
C ARG A 169 -6.03 -18.24 18.43
N ASP A 170 -5.12 -17.64 19.23
CA ASP A 170 -3.73 -17.36 18.86
C ASP A 170 -3.59 -16.50 17.56
N PHE A 171 -4.59 -15.66 17.26
CA PHE A 171 -4.49 -14.66 16.17
C PHE A 171 -3.76 -13.39 16.61
N LEU A 172 -3.71 -13.14 17.91
CA LEU A 172 -2.98 -12.03 18.51
C LEU A 172 -2.25 -12.53 19.76
N PRO A 173 -1.21 -11.80 20.23
CA PRO A 173 -0.54 -12.15 21.49
C PRO A 173 -1.52 -12.14 22.65
N ARG A 174 -1.34 -13.07 23.60
CA ARG A 174 -2.23 -13.24 24.77
C ARG A 174 -2.33 -12.01 25.63
N ASP A 175 -1.26 -11.22 25.67
CA ASP A 175 -1.15 -9.98 26.42
C ASP A 175 -0.27 -8.96 25.68
N GLY A 176 -0.19 -7.75 26.21
CA GLY A 176 0.72 -6.72 25.73
C GLY A 176 0.10 -5.74 24.72
N GLU A 177 0.99 -4.97 24.13
CA GLU A 177 0.67 -3.92 23.19
C GLU A 177 0.26 -4.51 21.83
N LEU A 178 -0.60 -3.77 21.11
CA LEU A 178 -0.95 -4.03 19.72
C LEU A 178 -0.31 -2.98 18.83
N LEU A 179 0.26 -3.45 17.73
CA LEU A 179 0.70 -2.63 16.63
C LEU A 179 -0.37 -2.65 15.54
N ILE A 180 -0.77 -1.49 15.08
CA ILE A 180 -1.75 -1.31 14.02
C ILE A 180 -1.10 -0.54 12.89
N HIS A 181 -1.13 -1.12 11.70
CA HIS A 181 -0.76 -0.49 10.45
C HIS A 181 -2.03 -0.19 9.65
N ARG A 182 -2.14 1.00 9.13
CA ARG A 182 -3.11 1.36 8.11
C ARG A 182 -2.38 1.68 6.82
N ILE A 183 -2.77 1.03 5.73
CA ILE A 183 -2.18 1.19 4.41
C ILE A 183 -3.31 1.63 3.48
N ASP A 184 -3.22 2.85 2.98
CA ASP A 184 -4.16 3.37 1.98
C ASP A 184 -3.61 3.03 0.59
N VAL A 185 -4.44 2.45 -0.27
CA VAL A 185 -4.05 1.90 -1.56
C VAL A 185 -4.99 2.36 -2.65
N ASP A 186 -4.44 2.76 -3.80
CA ASP A 186 -5.20 2.85 -5.05
C ASP A 186 -5.11 1.48 -5.74
N GLY A 187 -6.14 0.63 -5.59
CA GLY A 187 -6.17 -0.67 -6.25
C GLY A 187 -6.98 -1.73 -5.51
N ASP A 188 -6.76 -2.99 -5.89
CA ASP A 188 -7.44 -4.14 -5.30
C ASP A 188 -6.85 -4.49 -3.93
N LEU A 189 -7.53 -4.04 -2.88
CA LEU A 189 -7.18 -4.29 -1.48
C LEU A 189 -7.20 -5.77 -1.10
N MET A 190 -8.12 -6.55 -1.67
CA MET A 190 -8.20 -7.99 -1.40
C MET A 190 -6.96 -8.69 -1.93
N GLN A 191 -6.50 -8.28 -3.10
CA GLN A 191 -5.29 -8.78 -3.72
C GLN A 191 -4.06 -8.46 -2.88
N LEU A 192 -3.94 -7.22 -2.40
CA LEU A 192 -2.87 -6.78 -1.51
C LEU A 192 -2.88 -7.58 -0.19
N ALA A 193 -4.05 -7.79 0.40
CA ALA A 193 -4.19 -8.59 1.62
C ALA A 193 -3.72 -10.04 1.42
N ILE A 194 -3.98 -10.64 0.25
CA ILE A 194 -3.52 -11.99 -0.11
C ILE A 194 -1.98 -11.99 -0.27
N GLU A 195 -1.41 -11.00 -0.90
CA GLU A 195 0.05 -10.87 -1.09
C GLU A 195 0.80 -10.72 0.23
N LEU A 196 0.30 -9.86 1.11
CA LEU A 196 0.85 -9.69 2.46
C LEU A 196 0.62 -10.92 3.34
N ALA A 197 -0.49 -11.63 3.18
CA ALA A 197 -0.78 -12.82 3.95
C ALA A 197 0.22 -13.97 3.71
N ARG A 198 0.88 -14.03 2.56
CA ARG A 198 1.86 -15.08 2.23
C ARG A 198 3.11 -15.01 3.10
N PRO A 199 3.87 -13.90 3.13
CA PRO A 199 5.04 -13.79 3.98
C PRO A 199 4.68 -13.77 5.47
N LEU A 200 3.49 -13.25 5.85
CA LEU A 200 3.02 -13.19 7.23
C LEU A 200 2.45 -14.50 7.78
N ARG A 201 2.33 -15.57 6.96
CA ARG A 201 1.72 -16.87 7.34
C ARG A 201 2.29 -17.50 8.61
N ARG A 202 3.50 -17.16 9.01
CA ARG A 202 4.17 -17.75 10.19
C ARG A 202 3.91 -16.98 11.48
N ARG A 203 3.11 -15.92 11.44
CA ARG A 203 2.88 -15.01 12.56
C ARG A 203 1.39 -14.81 12.81
N PRO A 204 0.99 -14.65 14.07
CA PRO A 204 -0.36 -14.25 14.39
C PRO A 204 -0.57 -12.77 13.98
N PHE A 205 -1.51 -12.53 13.09
CA PHE A 205 -1.98 -11.20 12.72
C PHE A 205 -3.44 -11.25 12.28
N LEU A 206 -4.09 -10.10 12.35
CA LEU A 206 -5.41 -9.87 11.78
C LEU A 206 -5.29 -8.82 10.69
N ALA A 207 -5.98 -9.03 9.58
CA ALA A 207 -6.09 -8.04 8.52
C ALA A 207 -7.54 -7.76 8.19
N MET A 208 -7.87 -6.51 7.97
CA MET A 208 -9.18 -6.04 7.56
C MET A 208 -9.04 -5.17 6.32
N ASP A 209 -9.87 -5.43 5.34
CA ASP A 209 -10.15 -4.55 4.23
C ASP A 209 -11.23 -3.54 4.64
N SER A 210 -10.98 -2.25 4.41
CA SER A 210 -11.98 -1.19 4.47
C SER A 210 -11.90 -0.43 3.14
N HIS A 211 -13.02 -0.01 2.58
CA HIS A 211 -13.22 0.51 1.21
C HIS A 211 -12.02 1.19 0.49
N ASP A 212 -11.03 1.67 1.23
CA ASP A 212 -9.88 2.43 0.72
C ASP A 212 -8.56 2.11 1.45
N SER A 213 -8.56 1.12 2.35
CA SER A 213 -7.38 0.82 3.16
C SER A 213 -7.33 -0.62 3.66
N LEU A 214 -6.13 -1.13 3.77
CA LEU A 214 -5.82 -2.37 4.49
C LEU A 214 -5.35 -2.02 5.91
N VAL A 215 -5.91 -2.69 6.91
CA VAL A 215 -5.49 -2.55 8.30
C VAL A 215 -4.91 -3.87 8.78
N ILE A 216 -3.70 -3.86 9.33
CA ILE A 216 -3.02 -5.01 9.91
C ILE A 216 -2.89 -4.77 11.42
N ILE A 217 -3.27 -5.77 12.22
CA ILE A 217 -3.14 -5.78 13.68
C ILE A 217 -2.21 -6.93 14.05
N GLU A 218 -1.12 -6.62 14.74
CA GLU A 218 -0.11 -7.62 15.12
C GLU A 218 0.59 -7.31 16.45
N SER A 219 1.57 -8.15 16.81
CA SER A 219 2.47 -7.90 17.93
C SER A 219 3.57 -6.91 17.53
N PRO A 220 3.93 -5.93 18.39
CA PRO A 220 5.09 -5.06 18.15
C PRO A 220 6.42 -5.80 17.99
N ARG A 221 6.50 -7.05 18.45
CA ARG A 221 7.73 -7.89 18.28
C ARG A 221 7.97 -8.30 16.83
N ASP A 222 6.93 -8.27 16.03
CA ASP A 222 6.96 -8.67 14.62
C ASP A 222 7.08 -7.45 13.66
N ALA A 223 7.16 -6.25 14.24
CA ALA A 223 7.05 -4.97 13.57
C ALA A 223 8.09 -4.74 12.45
N GLU A 224 9.34 -5.17 12.67
CA GLU A 224 10.42 -4.87 11.73
C GLU A 224 10.23 -5.57 10.39
N ASP A 225 9.84 -6.85 10.43
CA ASP A 225 9.61 -7.61 9.19
C ASP A 225 8.33 -7.17 8.47
N THR A 226 7.28 -6.76 9.23
CA THR A 226 6.07 -6.19 8.63
C THR A 226 6.34 -4.83 8.04
N LYS A 227 7.22 -4.02 8.65
CA LYS A 227 7.64 -2.74 8.12
C LYS A 227 8.34 -2.89 6.76
N VAL A 228 9.28 -3.82 6.64
CA VAL A 228 9.95 -4.15 5.36
C VAL A 228 8.93 -4.56 4.29
N LEU A 229 7.91 -5.36 4.67
CA LEU A 229 6.84 -5.75 3.76
C LEU A 229 5.95 -4.58 3.37
N ILE A 230 5.61 -3.71 4.32
CA ILE A 230 4.84 -2.49 4.04
C ILE A 230 5.63 -1.57 3.12
N GLU A 231 6.90 -1.35 3.37
CA GLU A 231 7.78 -0.53 2.51
C GLU A 231 7.88 -1.09 1.09
N ALA A 232 8.00 -2.41 0.94
CA ALA A 232 8.01 -3.07 -0.37
C ALA A 232 6.67 -2.93 -1.11
N VAL A 233 5.56 -2.89 -0.38
CA VAL A 233 4.20 -2.76 -0.92
C VAL A 233 3.84 -1.29 -1.13
N VAL A 234 4.28 -0.39 -0.26
CA VAL A 234 4.04 1.07 -0.32
C VAL A 234 4.78 1.71 -1.49
N SER A 235 5.84 1.09 -2.02
CA SER A 235 6.38 1.50 -3.33
C SER A 235 5.35 1.33 -4.48
N ALA A 236 4.29 0.52 -4.26
CA ALA A 236 3.14 0.33 -5.17
C ALA A 236 1.82 0.91 -4.61
N ALA A 237 1.79 1.36 -3.35
CA ALA A 237 0.65 1.92 -2.64
C ALA A 237 0.93 3.39 -2.26
N LEU A 238 -0.11 4.20 -2.00
CA LEU A 238 0.05 5.64 -1.84
C LEU A 238 0.64 6.06 -0.49
N THR A 239 0.18 5.50 0.63
CA THR A 239 0.66 5.91 1.96
C THR A 239 0.39 4.89 3.05
N ALA A 240 1.24 4.85 4.08
CA ALA A 240 1.03 4.04 5.27
C ALA A 240 1.15 4.85 6.57
N GLY A 241 0.33 4.49 7.56
CA GLY A 241 0.39 5.04 8.91
C GLY A 241 0.44 3.94 9.95
N THR A 242 1.32 4.10 10.95
CA THR A 242 1.58 3.10 11.98
C THR A 242 1.40 3.67 13.38
N ALA A 243 0.82 2.90 14.29
CA ALA A 243 0.73 3.26 15.70
C ALA A 243 0.78 2.05 16.62
N ILE A 244 1.45 2.19 17.77
CA ILE A 244 1.52 1.22 18.86
C ILE A 244 0.68 1.72 20.05
N GLY A 245 -0.05 0.83 20.71
CA GLY A 245 -0.84 1.18 21.89
C GLY A 245 -0.95 0.05 22.90
N ALA A 246 -0.72 0.39 24.18
CA ALA A 246 -0.74 -0.55 25.31
C ALA A 246 -2.15 -0.96 25.74
N ARG A 247 -3.16 -0.12 25.52
CA ARG A 247 -4.55 -0.37 25.91
C ARG A 247 -5.50 0.20 24.87
N GLY A 248 -6.41 -0.66 24.40
CA GLY A 248 -7.47 -0.26 23.49
C GLY A 248 -7.04 -0.14 22.03
N SER A 249 -7.65 -0.93 21.20
CA SER A 249 -7.42 -0.98 19.75
C SER A 249 -7.97 0.26 19.03
N ALA A 250 -9.10 0.81 19.46
CA ALA A 250 -9.74 1.96 18.82
C ALA A 250 -8.90 3.26 18.89
N PRO A 251 -8.29 3.66 20.03
CA PRO A 251 -7.39 4.79 20.06
C PRO A 251 -6.14 4.60 19.18
N THR A 252 -5.60 3.36 19.14
CA THR A 252 -4.42 3.02 18.34
C THR A 252 -4.74 3.05 16.85
N ALA A 253 -5.89 2.52 16.44
CA ALA A 253 -6.39 2.58 15.06
C ALA A 253 -6.58 4.03 14.59
N ARG A 254 -7.16 4.90 15.44
CA ARG A 254 -7.31 6.33 15.12
C ARG A 254 -5.97 7.04 14.94
N ARG A 255 -4.95 6.69 15.72
CA ARG A 255 -3.58 7.20 15.54
C ARG A 255 -2.96 6.71 14.23
N ALA A 256 -3.08 5.43 13.90
CA ALA A 256 -2.57 4.88 12.65
C ALA A 256 -3.23 5.54 11.43
N ARG A 257 -4.56 5.72 11.46
CA ARG A 257 -5.29 6.45 10.43
C ARG A 257 -4.78 7.88 10.27
N PHE A 258 -4.68 8.61 11.37
CA PHE A 258 -4.18 9.98 11.35
C PHE A 258 -2.76 10.06 10.77
N MET A 259 -1.89 9.08 11.06
CA MET A 259 -0.55 9.03 10.47
C MET A 259 -0.55 8.78 8.97
N ALA A 260 -1.46 7.95 8.46
CA ALA A 260 -1.64 7.79 7.01
C ALA A 260 -2.10 9.09 6.34
N ASP A 261 -3.04 9.82 6.97
CA ASP A 261 -3.50 11.12 6.49
C ASP A 261 -2.36 12.17 6.48
N VAL A 262 -1.52 12.19 7.53
CA VAL A 262 -0.34 13.08 7.59
C VAL A 262 0.71 12.67 6.55
N ALA A 263 0.96 11.37 6.35
CA ALA A 263 1.88 10.87 5.34
C ALA A 263 1.44 11.35 3.93
N ARG A 264 0.16 11.17 3.61
CA ARG A 264 -0.44 11.64 2.35
C ARG A 264 -0.32 13.15 2.18
N LEU A 265 -0.57 13.91 3.25
CA LEU A 265 -0.50 15.37 3.25
C LEU A 265 0.92 15.88 3.03
N THR A 266 1.91 15.21 3.63
CA THR A 266 3.32 15.61 3.56
C THR A 266 4.07 15.03 2.36
N GLY A 267 3.43 14.15 1.59
CA GLY A 267 4.04 13.43 0.47
C GLY A 267 5.08 12.41 0.93
N GLN A 268 4.93 11.87 2.13
CA GLN A 268 5.76 10.78 2.64
C GLN A 268 5.06 9.44 2.40
N GLU A 269 5.83 8.41 2.09
CA GLU A 269 5.30 7.06 1.85
C GLU A 269 4.77 6.42 3.14
N ALA A 270 5.43 6.65 4.27
CA ALA A 270 5.04 6.10 5.56
C ALA A 270 5.31 7.04 6.72
N MET A 271 4.48 6.98 7.76
CA MET A 271 4.65 7.74 8.99
C MET A 271 4.28 6.95 10.24
N ASP A 272 5.12 7.01 11.26
CA ASP A 272 4.94 6.35 12.56
C ASP A 272 4.48 7.35 13.62
N TRP A 273 3.50 6.95 14.45
CA TRP A 273 3.01 7.76 15.57
C TRP A 273 4.11 8.15 16.56
N VAL A 274 5.08 7.27 16.83
CA VAL A 274 6.17 7.54 17.77
C VAL A 274 7.06 8.67 17.25
N LEU A 275 7.27 8.71 15.93
CA LEU A 275 8.13 9.67 15.24
C LEU A 275 7.40 10.96 14.81
N ALA A 276 6.08 11.00 14.97
CA ALA A 276 5.23 12.06 14.43
C ALA A 276 5.49 13.46 14.99
N GLY A 277 6.23 13.58 16.10
CA GLY A 277 6.55 14.88 16.69
C GLY A 277 5.30 15.71 17.02
N ALA A 278 5.31 16.96 16.61
CA ALA A 278 4.22 17.92 16.83
C ALA A 278 2.91 17.58 16.10
N TRP A 279 2.94 16.75 15.04
CA TRP A 279 1.73 16.28 14.36
C TRP A 279 0.72 15.64 15.32
N ARG A 280 1.21 14.99 16.40
CA ARG A 280 0.34 14.39 17.42
C ARG A 280 -0.64 15.36 18.08
N ALA A 281 -0.28 16.65 18.16
CA ALA A 281 -1.16 17.68 18.71
C ALA A 281 -2.41 17.94 17.85
N LEU A 282 -2.38 17.53 16.57
CA LEU A 282 -3.48 17.70 15.63
C LEU A 282 -4.40 16.47 15.55
N LEU A 283 -4.18 15.44 16.36
CA LEU A 283 -5.05 14.27 16.38
C LEU A 283 -6.50 14.68 16.75
N GLY A 284 -7.42 14.40 15.85
CA GLY A 284 -8.84 14.76 15.98
C GLY A 284 -9.21 16.11 15.39
N TRP A 285 -8.26 16.84 14.82
CA TRP A 285 -8.52 18.03 14.02
C TRP A 285 -8.66 17.65 12.56
N ASP A 286 -9.49 18.39 11.83
CA ASP A 286 -9.51 18.32 10.38
C ASP A 286 -8.26 19.01 9.81
N LEU A 287 -7.49 18.31 8.95
CA LEU A 287 -6.28 18.86 8.34
C LEU A 287 -6.67 19.77 7.16
N SER A 288 -7.07 20.99 7.47
CA SER A 288 -7.65 21.95 6.52
C SER A 288 -7.09 23.37 6.69
N PRO A 289 -7.27 24.27 5.71
CA PRO A 289 -6.90 25.67 5.82
C PRO A 289 -7.59 26.38 7.00
N ALA A 290 -8.79 25.96 7.40
CA ALA A 290 -9.49 26.50 8.55
C ALA A 290 -8.74 26.18 9.84
N THR A 291 -8.21 24.96 9.97
CA THR A 291 -7.40 24.53 11.11
C THR A 291 -6.10 25.32 11.22
N VAL A 292 -5.45 25.67 10.12
CA VAL A 292 -4.27 26.55 10.12
C VAL A 292 -4.56 27.86 10.84
N ARG A 293 -5.65 28.51 10.50
CA ARG A 293 -6.06 29.80 11.11
C ARG A 293 -6.53 29.62 12.56
N ALA A 294 -7.16 28.50 12.88
CA ALA A 294 -7.60 28.19 14.26
C ALA A 294 -6.43 27.91 15.21
N LEU A 295 -5.36 27.27 14.72
CA LEU A 295 -4.14 27.00 15.48
C LEU A 295 -3.38 28.29 15.80
N SER A 296 -3.27 29.19 14.84
CA SER A 296 -2.60 30.47 15.00
C SER A 296 -3.24 31.52 14.10
N PRO A 297 -3.99 32.48 14.65
CA PRO A 297 -4.50 33.61 13.88
C PRO A 297 -3.39 34.43 13.23
N ASP A 298 -2.20 34.46 13.82
CA ASP A 298 -1.01 35.16 13.29
C ASP A 298 -0.60 34.68 11.91
N VAL A 299 -0.83 33.40 11.61
CA VAL A 299 -0.55 32.85 10.28
C VAL A 299 -1.39 33.53 9.20
N GLY A 300 -2.66 33.87 9.50
CA GLY A 300 -3.50 34.65 8.59
C GLY A 300 -2.86 35.97 8.18
N LEU A 301 -2.28 36.71 9.14
CA LEU A 301 -1.61 37.98 8.88
C LEU A 301 -0.39 37.83 7.96
N LEU A 302 0.34 36.73 8.07
CA LEU A 302 1.49 36.43 7.21
C LEU A 302 1.08 35.97 5.79
N LEU A 303 -0.06 35.28 5.68
CA LEU A 303 -0.57 34.79 4.40
C LEU A 303 -1.27 35.89 3.59
N ASP A 304 -1.82 36.91 4.26
CA ASP A 304 -2.48 38.03 3.59
C ASP A 304 -1.47 38.96 2.88
N ASP A 305 -0.16 38.85 3.15
CA ASP A 305 0.90 39.53 2.39
C ASP A 305 1.32 38.67 1.17
N GLU A 306 0.53 38.74 0.10
CA GLU A 306 0.74 37.98 -1.12
C GLU A 306 2.06 38.31 -1.86
N ARG A 307 2.71 39.46 -1.54
CA ARG A 307 3.92 39.92 -2.22
C ARG A 307 5.22 39.34 -1.69
N ASN A 308 5.19 38.81 -0.46
CA ASN A 308 6.39 38.34 0.21
C ASN A 308 6.11 37.01 0.94
N SER A 309 6.86 35.97 0.61
CA SER A 309 6.76 34.65 1.27
C SER A 309 7.43 34.69 2.67
N TYR A 310 7.00 35.63 3.55
CA TYR A 310 7.55 35.70 4.91
C TYR A 310 7.19 34.47 5.74
N TRP A 311 6.07 33.85 5.48
CA TRP A 311 5.67 32.61 6.13
C TRP A 311 6.65 31.45 5.86
N GLU A 312 7.17 31.32 4.64
CA GLU A 312 8.21 30.33 4.28
C GLU A 312 9.51 30.61 5.02
N THR A 313 9.92 31.89 5.08
CA THR A 313 11.10 32.29 5.83
C THR A 313 10.98 31.95 7.30
N LEU A 314 9.80 32.18 7.90
CA LEU A 314 9.56 31.89 9.31
C LEU A 314 9.50 30.37 9.57
N LEU A 315 8.88 29.59 8.69
CA LEU A 315 8.86 28.14 8.78
C LEU A 315 10.28 27.56 8.79
N VAL A 316 11.10 27.92 7.79
CA VAL A 316 12.51 27.45 7.71
C VAL A 316 13.31 27.91 8.93
N TYR A 317 13.06 29.11 9.44
CA TYR A 317 13.71 29.61 10.67
C TYR A 317 13.39 28.75 11.90
N PHE A 318 12.14 28.31 12.05
CA PHE A 318 11.75 27.41 13.12
C PHE A 318 12.32 26.00 12.93
N GLU A 319 12.32 25.46 11.71
CA GLU A 319 12.87 24.14 11.41
C GLU A 319 14.38 24.03 11.63
N HIS A 320 15.11 25.16 11.57
CA HIS A 320 16.51 25.27 11.92
C HIS A 320 16.75 25.76 13.37
N ALA A 321 15.80 25.48 14.27
CA ALA A 321 15.89 25.83 15.69
C ALA A 321 16.22 27.31 15.93
N ARG A 322 15.76 28.20 15.04
CA ARG A 322 15.98 29.66 15.09
C ARG A 322 17.45 30.07 14.87
N ASN A 323 18.26 29.19 14.28
CA ASN A 323 19.63 29.50 13.92
C ASN A 323 19.68 30.33 12.63
N VAL A 324 20.16 31.56 12.74
CA VAL A 324 20.23 32.52 11.62
C VAL A 324 21.15 32.03 10.52
N SER A 325 22.28 31.39 10.87
CA SER A 325 23.25 30.93 9.87
C SER A 325 22.69 29.80 9.00
N ASP A 326 22.11 28.80 9.68
CA ASP A 326 21.59 27.60 9.01
C ASP A 326 20.33 27.94 8.21
N THR A 327 19.48 28.83 8.75
CA THR A 327 18.31 29.35 8.03
C THR A 327 18.70 30.11 6.77
N ALA A 328 19.69 31.01 6.85
CA ALA A 328 20.14 31.78 5.70
C ALA A 328 20.74 30.88 4.62
N ALA A 329 21.50 29.86 5.02
CA ALA A 329 22.04 28.86 4.11
C ALA A 329 20.92 28.03 3.44
N ALA A 330 19.94 27.57 4.19
CA ALA A 330 18.81 26.78 3.69
C ALA A 330 17.93 27.56 2.70
N LEU A 331 17.78 28.88 2.93
CA LEU A 331 17.02 29.77 2.03
C LEU A 331 17.85 30.34 0.87
N TYR A 332 19.15 30.03 0.80
CA TYR A 332 20.09 30.59 -0.19
C TYR A 332 20.09 32.12 -0.21
N ILE A 333 20.02 32.76 0.99
CA ILE A 333 20.05 34.22 1.14
C ILE A 333 21.18 34.69 2.07
N HIS A 334 21.56 35.96 1.98
CA HIS A 334 22.50 36.53 2.93
C HIS A 334 21.84 36.75 4.31
N ARG A 335 22.63 36.64 5.39
CA ARG A 335 22.14 36.84 6.79
C ARG A 335 21.43 38.19 6.98
N ALA A 336 21.93 39.26 6.34
CA ALA A 336 21.29 40.57 6.40
C ALA A 336 19.88 40.56 5.80
N THR A 337 19.67 39.83 4.71
CA THR A 337 18.35 39.63 4.11
C THR A 337 17.43 38.86 5.03
N LEU A 338 17.95 37.83 5.71
CA LEU A 338 17.16 37.09 6.70
C LEU A 338 16.75 37.98 7.87
N HIS A 339 17.67 38.78 8.44
CA HIS A 339 17.33 39.73 9.50
C HIS A 339 16.24 40.70 9.06
N TYR A 340 16.37 41.29 7.89
CA TYR A 340 15.35 42.16 7.31
C TYR A 340 13.98 41.47 7.22
N ARG A 341 13.93 40.23 6.74
CA ARG A 341 12.67 39.47 6.64
C ARG A 341 12.08 39.15 8.03
N LEU A 342 12.90 38.80 9.01
CA LEU A 342 12.46 38.54 10.38
C LEU A 342 11.96 39.82 11.07
N ASP A 343 12.57 40.98 10.77
CA ASP A 343 12.10 42.25 11.28
C ASP A 343 10.74 42.63 10.68
N ARG A 344 10.54 42.36 9.38
CA ARG A 344 9.22 42.50 8.74
C ARG A 344 8.17 41.55 9.35
N VAL A 345 8.52 40.32 9.69
CA VAL A 345 7.64 39.42 10.44
C VAL A 345 7.25 40.02 11.80
N ARG A 346 8.21 40.61 12.53
CA ARG A 346 7.92 41.29 13.83
C ARG A 346 7.04 42.51 13.65
N GLU A 347 7.17 43.26 12.56
CA GLU A 347 6.27 44.38 12.28
C GLU A 347 4.84 43.93 12.01
N ILE A 348 4.66 42.81 11.30
CA ILE A 348 3.33 42.23 10.99
C ILE A 348 2.69 41.62 12.24
N LEU A 349 3.44 40.85 13.04
CA LEU A 349 2.92 40.06 14.14
C LEU A 349 3.02 40.78 15.49
N GLY A 350 3.75 41.88 15.56
CA GLY A 350 4.14 42.60 16.79
C GLY A 350 5.56 42.26 17.23
N ALA A 351 6.24 43.25 17.84
CA ALA A 351 7.67 43.17 18.14
C ALA A 351 8.07 41.95 18.99
N GLN A 352 7.20 41.52 19.93
CA GLN A 352 7.45 40.39 20.83
C GLN A 352 6.91 39.05 20.33
N ALA A 353 6.37 38.98 19.12
CA ALA A 353 5.71 37.77 18.64
C ALA A 353 6.62 36.55 18.56
N LEU A 354 7.90 36.74 18.30
CA LEU A 354 8.92 35.71 18.22
C LEU A 354 9.65 35.45 19.55
N ASP A 355 9.31 36.17 20.63
CA ASP A 355 9.92 36.04 21.94
C ASP A 355 9.07 35.16 22.86
N ASP A 356 7.78 34.96 22.55
CA ASP A 356 6.88 34.05 23.25
C ASP A 356 7.01 32.64 22.67
N GLY A 357 7.56 31.73 23.47
CA GLY A 357 7.79 30.34 23.07
C GLY A 357 6.51 29.57 22.71
N TRP A 358 5.40 29.84 23.43
CA TRP A 358 4.12 29.17 23.19
C TRP A 358 3.47 29.65 21.88
N ARG A 359 3.52 30.97 21.65
CA ARG A 359 3.08 31.57 20.39
C ARG A 359 3.91 31.07 19.20
N CYS A 360 5.24 30.96 19.36
CA CYS A 360 6.12 30.37 18.35
C CYS A 360 5.79 28.91 18.07
N ALA A 361 5.44 28.12 19.10
CA ALA A 361 5.05 26.72 18.90
C ALA A 361 3.75 26.60 18.08
N ALA A 362 2.74 27.41 18.40
CA ALA A 362 1.49 27.46 17.64
C ALA A 362 1.71 27.90 16.19
N LEU A 363 2.50 28.95 15.97
CA LEU A 363 2.92 29.42 14.65
C LEU A 363 3.63 28.32 13.86
N HIS A 364 4.60 27.62 14.45
CA HIS A 364 5.36 26.59 13.77
C HIS A 364 4.47 25.44 13.28
N VAL A 365 3.57 24.93 14.17
CA VAL A 365 2.63 23.86 13.80
C VAL A 365 1.68 24.30 12.68
N ALA A 366 1.14 25.52 12.80
CA ALA A 366 0.22 26.06 11.80
C ALA A 366 0.90 26.29 10.45
N LEU A 367 2.12 26.83 10.43
CA LEU A 367 2.90 27.02 9.19
C LEU A 367 3.29 25.68 8.55
N LYS A 368 3.62 24.67 9.36
CA LYS A 368 3.92 23.33 8.84
C LYS A 368 2.71 22.68 8.20
N LEU A 369 1.53 22.81 8.82
CA LEU A 369 0.27 22.35 8.22
C LEU A 369 -0.05 23.12 6.94
N HIS A 370 0.12 24.44 6.91
CA HIS A 370 -0.08 25.26 5.74
C HIS A 370 0.82 24.83 4.57
N ALA A 371 2.11 24.62 4.82
CA ALA A 371 3.07 24.16 3.82
C ALA A 371 2.71 22.77 3.25
N ALA A 372 2.24 21.87 4.11
CA ALA A 372 1.80 20.54 3.69
C ALA A 372 0.55 20.60 2.79
N LEU A 373 -0.44 21.43 3.15
CA LEU A 373 -1.65 21.64 2.35
C LEU A 373 -1.32 22.24 0.97
N ASN A 374 -0.39 23.19 0.88
CA ASN A 374 0.01 23.80 -0.38
C ASN A 374 0.73 22.83 -1.31
N ARG A 375 1.53 21.90 -0.80
CA ARG A 375 2.14 20.83 -1.60
C ARG A 375 1.09 19.98 -2.31
N ARG A 376 0.00 19.65 -1.62
CA ARG A 376 -1.10 18.88 -2.19
C ARG A 376 -1.79 19.60 -3.35
N TYR A 377 -1.97 20.92 -3.27
CA TYR A 377 -2.56 21.72 -4.35
C TYR A 377 -1.65 21.79 -5.57
N ASN A 378 -0.32 21.85 -5.38
CA ASN A 378 0.67 21.92 -6.49
C ASN A 378 0.89 20.57 -7.18
N LEU A 379 0.52 19.44 -6.58
CA LEU A 379 0.57 18.10 -7.19
C LEU A 379 -0.73 17.74 -7.93
N SER A 380 -1.80 18.52 -7.72
CA SER A 380 -3.12 18.30 -8.34
C SER A 380 -3.41 19.26 -9.49
N SER A 381 -2.48 20.15 -9.80
CA SER A 381 -2.49 21.09 -10.95
C SER A 381 -1.45 20.69 -11.98
#